data_3f5f157d1d010a6e62b7e91577e4307c
#
_entry.id   3f5f157d1d010a6e62b7e91577e4307c
#
_cell.length_a   1.000
_cell.length_b   1.000
_cell.length_c   1.000
_cell.angle_alpha   90.00
_cell.angle_beta   90.00
_cell.angle_gamma   90.00
#
_symmetry.space_group_name_H-M   'P 1'
#
loop_
_entity.id
_entity.type
_entity.pdbx_description
1 polymer ?
#
loop_
_entity_poly.entity_id
_entity_poly.type
_entity_poly.pdbx_seq_one_letter_code
_entity_poly.pdbx_strand_id
1 'polypeptide(L)'
;MINNNLELVLNMDKFFCVIVATVPEYYEYKKEHPEHDVKQLEWFQEQEKKGILLCCGPFYPHDGTGLWVIKASSQEAALEIVNSSPRAVDGMLAESARVVEWQVHIGKARLLD
;
A
#
# COMPACT_ATOMS: atom_id res chain seq x y z
N MET A 1 -21.97 25.33 -11.41
CA MET A 1 -20.51 25.28 -11.43
C MET A 1 -20.00 24.17 -10.55
N ILE A 2 -19.14 23.33 -11.09
CA ILE A 2 -18.60 22.21 -10.31
C ILE A 2 -17.60 22.76 -9.31
N ASN A 3 -17.77 22.33 -8.07
CA ASN A 3 -16.89 22.70 -7.00
C ASN A 3 -15.57 21.91 -7.13
N ASN A 4 -14.45 22.58 -7.17
CA ASN A 4 -13.13 21.93 -7.24
C ASN A 4 -12.89 20.98 -6.05
N ASN A 5 -13.46 21.29 -4.88
CA ASN A 5 -13.37 20.43 -3.71
C ASN A 5 -14.07 19.09 -3.93
N LEU A 6 -15.19 19.11 -4.66
CA LEU A 6 -15.91 17.87 -4.99
C LEU A 6 -15.07 16.99 -5.91
N GLU A 7 -14.44 17.57 -6.92
CA GLU A 7 -13.56 16.82 -7.81
C GLU A 7 -12.37 16.20 -7.06
N LEU A 8 -11.76 16.95 -6.13
CA LEU A 8 -10.68 16.43 -5.30
C LEU A 8 -11.15 15.26 -4.44
N VAL A 9 -12.31 15.37 -3.81
CA VAL A 9 -12.88 14.29 -3.00
C VAL A 9 -13.14 13.05 -3.84
N LEU A 10 -13.72 13.21 -5.03
CA LEU A 10 -13.98 12.09 -5.94
C LEU A 10 -12.67 11.43 -6.40
N ASN A 11 -11.64 12.24 -6.69
CA ASN A 11 -10.34 11.73 -7.11
C ASN A 11 -9.62 10.98 -5.97
N MET A 12 -9.85 11.36 -4.73
CA MET A 12 -9.28 10.67 -3.56
C MET A 12 -9.96 9.33 -3.28
N ASP A 13 -11.09 9.05 -3.93
CA ASP A 13 -11.82 7.78 -3.78
C ASP A 13 -11.37 6.71 -4.78
N LYS A 14 -10.21 6.89 -5.41
CA LYS A 14 -9.64 5.85 -6.26
C LYS A 14 -8.92 4.83 -5.40
N PHE A 15 -9.14 3.57 -5.73
CA PHE A 15 -8.54 2.45 -5.02
C PHE A 15 -7.43 1.84 -5.87
N PHE A 16 -6.39 1.39 -5.19
CA PHE A 16 -5.27 0.73 -5.85
C PHE A 16 -4.93 -0.56 -5.11
N CYS A 17 -4.72 -1.62 -5.87
CA CYS A 17 -4.14 -2.85 -5.35
C CYS A 17 -2.63 -2.77 -5.54
N VAL A 18 -1.90 -2.92 -4.45
CA VAL A 18 -0.45 -2.96 -4.47
C VAL A 18 -0.05 -4.42 -4.22
N ILE A 19 0.37 -5.08 -5.30
CA ILE A 19 0.78 -6.49 -5.24
C ILE A 19 2.28 -6.49 -5.05
N VAL A 20 2.73 -6.96 -3.90
CA VAL A 20 4.12 -6.83 -3.49
C VAL A 20 4.80 -8.19 -3.35
N ALA A 21 6.11 -8.15 -3.48
CA ALA A 21 6.98 -9.26 -3.11
C ALA A 21 8.22 -8.69 -2.44
N THR A 22 8.79 -9.43 -1.51
CA THR A 22 10.07 -9.07 -0.92
C THR A 22 11.20 -9.63 -1.79
N VAL A 23 12.36 -8.93 -1.78
CA VAL A 23 13.56 -9.44 -2.43
C VAL A 23 14.08 -10.69 -1.70
N PRO A 24 14.83 -11.59 -2.39
CA PRO A 24 15.36 -12.79 -1.73
C PRO A 24 16.21 -12.47 -0.50
N GLU A 25 16.92 -11.35 -0.49
CA GLU A 25 17.80 -10.94 0.60
C GLU A 25 17.04 -10.52 1.86
N TYR A 26 15.72 -10.36 1.78
CA TYR A 26 14.90 -9.87 2.89
C TYR A 26 15.06 -10.73 4.15
N TYR A 27 15.08 -12.05 4.01
CA TYR A 27 15.15 -12.95 5.16
C TYR A 27 16.45 -12.83 5.94
N GLU A 28 17.56 -12.60 5.26
CA GLU A 28 18.83 -12.34 5.92
C GLU A 28 18.88 -10.91 6.48
N TYR A 29 18.37 -9.96 5.68
CA TYR A 29 18.30 -8.55 6.09
C TYR A 29 17.56 -8.37 7.41
N LYS A 30 16.39 -9.00 7.57
CA LYS A 30 15.60 -8.82 8.79
C LYS A 30 16.24 -9.44 10.03
N LYS A 31 17.11 -10.42 9.87
CA LYS A 31 17.88 -10.98 10.98
C LYS A 31 18.91 -9.98 11.51
N GLU A 32 19.54 -9.23 10.61
CA GLU A 32 20.53 -8.20 10.94
C GLU A 32 19.86 -6.87 11.33
N HIS A 33 18.65 -6.64 10.84
CA HIS A 33 17.89 -5.40 11.04
C HIS A 33 16.49 -5.70 11.56
N PRO A 34 16.37 -6.20 12.81
CA PRO A 34 15.04 -6.56 13.36
C PRO A 34 14.09 -5.37 13.45
N GLU A 35 14.60 -4.15 13.49
CA GLU A 35 13.79 -2.93 13.53
C GLU A 35 13.03 -2.68 12.23
N HIS A 36 13.44 -3.29 11.11
CA HIS A 36 12.81 -3.08 9.81
C HIS A 36 11.32 -3.44 9.82
N ASP A 37 10.99 -4.65 10.30
CA ASP A 37 9.60 -5.11 10.33
C ASP A 37 8.76 -4.29 11.31
N VAL A 38 9.35 -3.82 12.41
CA VAL A 38 8.67 -2.94 13.37
C VAL A 38 8.31 -1.61 12.71
N LYS A 39 9.26 -1.00 12.00
CA LYS A 39 9.02 0.25 11.28
C LYS A 39 7.97 0.09 10.18
N GLN A 40 7.99 -1.04 9.47
CA GLN A 40 7.02 -1.31 8.42
C GLN A 40 5.61 -1.43 9.03
N LEU A 41 5.47 -2.13 10.15
CA LEU A 41 4.19 -2.24 10.85
C LEU A 41 3.68 -0.86 11.30
N GLU A 42 4.56 -0.06 11.90
CA GLU A 42 4.21 1.29 12.33
C GLU A 42 3.75 2.16 11.15
N TRP A 43 4.42 2.03 10.01
CA TRP A 43 4.06 2.75 8.79
C TRP A 43 2.65 2.33 8.32
N PHE A 44 2.36 1.03 8.31
CA PHE A 44 1.02 0.53 7.96
C PHE A 44 -0.04 1.11 8.89
N GLN A 45 0.21 1.07 10.18
CA GLN A 45 -0.75 1.59 11.19
C GLN A 45 -1.00 3.08 11.00
N GLU A 46 0.03 3.84 10.69
CA GLU A 46 -0.09 5.26 10.41
C GLU A 46 -0.91 5.52 9.15
N GLN A 47 -0.65 4.78 8.07
CA GLN A 47 -1.41 4.92 6.84
C GLN A 47 -2.87 4.53 7.03
N GLU A 48 -3.14 3.53 7.85
CA GLU A 48 -4.51 3.15 8.20
C GLU A 48 -5.22 4.28 8.95
N LYS A 49 -4.58 4.90 9.91
CA LYS A 49 -5.14 6.04 10.65
C LYS A 49 -5.47 7.21 9.74
N LYS A 50 -4.66 7.45 8.73
CA LYS A 50 -4.89 8.51 7.74
C LYS A 50 -6.00 8.18 6.75
N GLY A 51 -6.51 6.94 6.77
CA GLY A 51 -7.50 6.48 5.80
C GLY A 51 -6.93 6.17 4.43
N ILE A 52 -5.61 6.12 4.30
CA ILE A 52 -4.91 5.79 3.05
C ILE A 52 -4.87 4.28 2.85
N LEU A 53 -4.44 3.55 3.87
CA LEU A 53 -4.41 2.08 3.82
C LEU A 53 -5.72 1.53 4.32
N LEU A 54 -6.41 0.74 3.50
CA LEU A 54 -7.69 0.14 3.84
C LEU A 54 -7.53 -1.23 4.46
N CYS A 55 -6.63 -2.03 3.88
CA CYS A 55 -6.26 -3.34 4.42
C CYS A 55 -4.96 -3.80 3.76
N CYS A 56 -4.28 -4.73 4.38
CA CYS A 56 -3.10 -5.36 3.82
C CYS A 56 -2.85 -6.69 4.49
N GLY A 57 -2.10 -7.55 3.84
CA GLY A 57 -1.69 -8.82 4.41
C GLY A 57 -0.88 -9.65 3.44
N PRO A 58 -0.14 -10.62 3.96
CA PRO A 58 0.60 -11.56 3.11
C PRO A 58 -0.35 -12.54 2.45
N PHE A 59 0.05 -13.06 1.29
CA PHE A 59 -0.65 -14.19 0.69
C PHE A 59 -0.25 -15.48 1.41
N TYR A 60 -1.14 -16.44 1.40
CA TYR A 60 -0.89 -17.77 1.94
C TYR A 60 -0.66 -18.75 0.77
N PRO A 61 0.35 -19.64 0.83
CA PRO A 61 1.36 -19.74 1.88
C PRO A 61 2.32 -18.55 1.88
N HIS A 62 2.96 -18.28 3.02
CA HIS A 62 3.82 -17.11 3.22
C HIS A 62 5.13 -17.27 2.45
N ASP A 63 5.17 -16.72 1.23
CA ASP A 63 6.30 -16.81 0.32
C ASP A 63 6.94 -15.44 0.02
N GLY A 64 6.62 -14.44 0.83
CA GLY A 64 7.13 -13.09 0.63
C GLY A 64 6.23 -12.21 -0.22
N THR A 65 5.09 -12.73 -0.71
CA THR A 65 4.13 -11.96 -1.50
C THR A 65 2.97 -11.49 -0.65
N GLY A 66 2.31 -10.43 -1.09
CA GLY A 66 1.17 -9.88 -0.35
C GLY A 66 0.40 -8.84 -1.15
N LEU A 67 -0.62 -8.30 -0.51
CA LEU A 67 -1.50 -7.30 -1.09
C LEU A 67 -1.74 -6.16 -0.11
N TRP A 68 -1.61 -4.93 -0.61
CA TRP A 68 -2.06 -3.73 0.10
C TRP A 68 -3.18 -3.11 -0.72
N VAL A 69 -4.25 -2.66 -0.08
CA VAL A 69 -5.31 -1.90 -0.74
C VAL A 69 -5.25 -0.48 -0.20
N ILE A 70 -4.98 0.48 -1.08
CA ILE A 70 -4.81 1.88 -0.68
C ILE A 70 -5.74 2.80 -1.47
N LYS A 71 -5.98 3.99 -0.92
CA LYS A 71 -6.64 5.08 -1.63
C LYS A 71 -5.59 6.10 -2.06
N ALA A 72 -5.76 6.63 -3.26
CA ALA A 72 -4.91 7.71 -3.76
C ALA A 72 -5.65 8.47 -4.86
N SER A 73 -5.18 9.68 -5.15
CA SER A 73 -5.80 10.52 -6.18
C SER A 73 -5.40 10.11 -7.60
N SER A 74 -4.29 9.40 -7.75
CA SER A 74 -3.74 9.01 -9.06
C SER A 74 -2.77 7.86 -8.91
N GLN A 75 -2.41 7.26 -10.04
CA GLN A 75 -1.37 6.23 -10.12
C GLN A 75 -0.04 6.75 -9.53
N GLU A 76 0.32 7.99 -9.87
CA GLU A 76 1.56 8.59 -9.39
C GLU A 76 1.54 8.78 -7.86
N ALA A 77 0.42 9.26 -7.33
CA ALA A 77 0.26 9.42 -5.89
C ALA A 77 0.34 8.06 -5.17
N ALA A 78 -0.26 7.03 -5.75
CA ALA A 78 -0.19 5.68 -5.20
C ALA A 78 1.25 5.16 -5.16
N LEU A 79 2.01 5.37 -6.23
CA LEU A 79 3.43 4.99 -6.29
C LEU A 79 4.26 5.74 -5.24
N GLU A 80 4.01 7.02 -5.03
CA GLU A 80 4.69 7.80 -3.98
C GLU A 80 4.44 7.23 -2.60
N ILE A 81 3.20 6.83 -2.32
CA ILE A 81 2.83 6.20 -1.05
C ILE A 81 3.64 4.91 -0.86
N VAL A 82 3.64 4.03 -1.84
CA VAL A 82 4.37 2.76 -1.78
C VAL A 82 5.86 2.98 -1.58
N ASN A 83 6.43 3.93 -2.32
CA ASN A 83 7.87 4.21 -2.26
C ASN A 83 8.30 4.89 -0.97
N SER A 84 7.36 5.41 -0.18
CA SER A 84 7.66 5.99 1.13
C SER A 84 7.70 4.94 2.23
N SER A 85 7.28 3.70 1.95
CA SER A 85 7.29 2.64 2.96
C SER A 85 8.72 2.25 3.34
N PRO A 86 8.97 1.88 4.60
CA PRO A 86 10.30 1.42 5.02
C PRO A 86 10.82 0.27 4.18
N ARG A 87 9.94 -0.64 3.75
CA ARG A 87 10.34 -1.77 2.92
C ARG A 87 10.90 -1.32 1.58
N ALA A 88 10.28 -0.31 0.95
CA ALA A 88 10.79 0.27 -0.28
C ALA A 88 12.06 1.07 -0.05
N VAL A 89 12.08 1.90 0.99
CA VAL A 89 13.23 2.75 1.33
C VAL A 89 14.49 1.91 1.61
N ASP A 90 14.30 0.79 2.31
CA ASP A 90 15.41 -0.10 2.67
C ASP A 90 15.80 -1.07 1.54
N GLY A 91 15.14 -0.97 0.38
CA GLY A 91 15.47 -1.81 -0.77
C GLY A 91 14.99 -3.25 -0.66
N MET A 92 14.04 -3.52 0.23
CA MET A 92 13.54 -4.89 0.46
C MET A 92 12.30 -5.22 -0.33
N LEU A 93 11.72 -4.25 -1.04
CA LEU A 93 10.57 -4.45 -1.92
C LEU A 93 11.07 -4.82 -3.32
N ALA A 94 10.58 -5.93 -3.86
CA ALA A 94 11.01 -6.38 -5.19
C ALA A 94 10.49 -5.44 -6.28
N GLU A 95 11.25 -5.30 -7.37
CA GLU A 95 10.86 -4.48 -8.53
C GLU A 95 9.61 -5.01 -9.21
N SER A 96 9.27 -6.28 -9.01
CA SER A 96 8.04 -6.87 -9.53
C SER A 96 6.77 -6.33 -8.87
N ALA A 97 6.90 -5.52 -7.82
CA ALA A 97 5.74 -4.90 -7.16
C ALA A 97 4.94 -4.11 -8.19
N ARG A 98 3.62 -4.29 -8.14
CA ARG A 98 2.70 -3.64 -9.08
C ARG A 98 1.67 -2.80 -8.33
N VAL A 99 1.38 -1.62 -8.87
CA VAL A 99 0.34 -0.74 -8.37
C VAL A 99 -0.72 -0.65 -9.47
N VAL A 100 -1.91 -1.20 -9.19
CA VAL A 100 -2.97 -1.35 -10.18
C VAL A 100 -4.23 -0.65 -9.68
N GLU A 101 -4.77 0.27 -10.46
CA GLU A 101 -6.04 0.89 -10.11
C GLU A 101 -7.14 -0.16 -10.13
N TRP A 102 -7.98 -0.15 -9.09
CA TRP A 102 -9.04 -1.12 -8.92
C TRP A 102 -10.39 -0.40 -8.85
N GLN A 103 -11.22 -0.63 -9.85
CA GLN A 103 -12.59 -0.11 -9.85
C GLN A 103 -13.49 -1.08 -9.09
N VAL A 104 -13.81 -0.72 -7.86
CA VAL A 104 -14.65 -1.55 -7.00
C VAL A 104 -16.10 -1.30 -7.36
N HIS A 105 -16.80 -2.32 -7.88
CA HIS A 105 -18.18 -2.21 -8.30
C HIS A 105 -19.16 -2.60 -7.18
N ILE A 106 -18.83 -3.60 -6.40
CA ILE A 106 -19.69 -4.11 -5.32
C ILE A 106 -18.87 -4.10 -4.02
N GLY A 107 -19.48 -3.60 -2.97
CA GLY A 107 -18.84 -3.55 -1.66
C GLY A 107 -17.99 -2.30 -1.42
N LYS A 108 -18.05 -1.32 -2.32
CA LYS A 108 -17.25 -0.08 -2.19
C LYS A 108 -17.50 0.63 -0.87
N ALA A 109 -18.74 0.69 -0.41
CA ALA A 109 -19.08 1.36 0.84
C ALA A 109 -18.36 0.76 2.05
N ARG A 110 -18.09 -0.54 2.03
CA ARG A 110 -17.38 -1.22 3.11
C ARG A 110 -15.92 -0.82 3.19
N LEU A 111 -15.32 -0.48 2.05
CA LEU A 111 -13.94 -0.01 2.02
C LEU A 111 -13.80 1.41 2.54
N LEU A 112 -14.89 2.18 2.52
CA LEU A 112 -14.89 3.58 2.94
C LEU A 112 -15.34 3.76 4.40
N ASP A 113 -15.84 2.72 5.02
CA ASP A 113 -16.27 2.76 6.42
C ASP A 113 -15.03 2.75 7.39
#